data_3edfb38606a958cff013bf005d71994a
#
_entry.id   3edfb38606a958cff013bf005d71994a
#
_cell.length_a   1.000
_cell.length_b   1.000
_cell.length_c   1.000
_cell.angle_alpha   90.00
_cell.angle_beta   90.00
_cell.angle_gamma   90.00
#
_symmetry.space_group_name_H-M   'P 1'
#
loop_
_entity.id
_entity.type
_entity.pdbx_description
1 polymer ?
#
loop_
_entity_poly.entity_id
_entity_poly.type
_entity_poly.pdbx_seq_one_letter_code
_entity_poly.pdbx_strand_id
1 'polypeptide(L)'
;MLEKINGPEDLRALDEASLKQLCAEIRQYIIECCAVNPGHLGSSLGAVELIVGLHYVYNTPQDKIVFDVGHQAYAHKILTGRREAFLRNRMKDGLSGFPKRDESIYDAFGAGHSSTSISAALGLSCAAAMQGIDEKVVALIGDGALTGGLALEGLNNAGASHSDLLIILNDNNCSIDKNIGGLHDYLLKLTTDPTYNKLKDKIWDKMGDGWLRGKMQNLVRSTKASLVDGFGGALFESLGFRYFGPIDGNDIDAVLNALKRLRNIKGPRILHAITTKGKGYGPAEHNPTVWHAPGKFNPATGERIAGNRRADRYQDVFGNVLLDLARKDKRVVGITPAMATGCGMNILADELPGQFFDVGIEEEHAVTFSAGLAAGGMRPFCNIYSSFSQRAYDEIIHDVALQNLPVVLCFDRAGLVGEDGATHHGCYDMAAYRSIPGAVVSAPRNEIELKNLMYTALHYDGGPFIIRYPRGCGEGVAWKEAQYEELPVGKGEKLMDGEGLAIIAAGPEACRAMEAAEIIRERTGHAPAIYDVRYIKPLDTQILEEAASKGRILTVEEGCVKGGLFGAVTEYMAEHSHVIPVGGIGIPDMYVAQDRQDSQRHDCGLDVEGIAEKAVRMMEM
;
A
#
# COMPACT_ATOMS: atom_id res chain seq x y z
N MET A 1 -4.52 30.52 15.54
CA MET A 1 -5.07 29.61 16.59
C MET A 1 -4.26 28.32 16.65
N LEU A 2 -4.01 27.67 15.53
CA LEU A 2 -3.23 26.43 15.42
C LEU A 2 -1.84 26.49 16.08
N GLU A 3 -1.17 27.65 16.02
CA GLU A 3 0.13 27.87 16.65
C GLU A 3 0.15 27.67 18.17
N LYS A 4 -1.00 27.76 18.82
CA LYS A 4 -1.15 27.59 20.28
C LYS A 4 -1.45 26.13 20.67
N ILE A 5 -1.68 25.24 19.70
CA ILE A 5 -1.98 23.82 19.95
C ILE A 5 -0.68 23.03 19.92
N ASN A 6 -0.21 22.61 21.08
CA ASN A 6 0.96 21.74 21.24
C ASN A 6 0.59 20.31 21.64
N GLY A 7 -0.67 20.09 22.01
CA GLY A 7 -1.20 18.77 22.36
C GLY A 7 -2.72 18.77 22.40
N PRO A 8 -3.33 17.58 22.53
CA PRO A 8 -4.79 17.46 22.63
C PRO A 8 -5.39 18.19 23.85
N GLU A 9 -4.61 18.46 24.87
CA GLU A 9 -5.03 19.23 26.05
C GLU A 9 -5.36 20.67 25.66
N ASP A 10 -4.52 21.31 24.86
CA ASP A 10 -4.74 22.68 24.36
C ASP A 10 -5.98 22.74 23.46
N LEU A 11 -6.19 21.69 22.66
CA LEU A 11 -7.38 21.57 21.81
C LEU A 11 -8.66 21.51 22.68
N ARG A 12 -8.66 20.68 23.73
CA ARG A 12 -9.82 20.53 24.64
C ARG A 12 -10.12 21.77 25.47
N ALA A 13 -9.15 22.69 25.61
CA ALA A 13 -9.34 23.97 26.30
C ALA A 13 -10.05 25.03 25.41
N LEU A 14 -10.19 24.80 24.11
CA LEU A 14 -10.92 25.69 23.22
C LEU A 14 -12.43 25.57 23.38
N ASP A 15 -13.14 26.67 23.13
CA ASP A 15 -14.59 26.62 22.94
C ASP A 15 -14.95 25.96 21.61
N GLU A 16 -16.13 25.33 21.54
CA GLU A 16 -16.59 24.61 20.36
C GLU A 16 -16.74 25.52 19.12
N ALA A 17 -17.10 26.78 19.32
CA ALA A 17 -17.27 27.74 18.22
C ALA A 17 -15.95 28.02 17.51
N SER A 18 -14.82 27.92 18.20
CA SER A 18 -13.48 28.10 17.65
C SER A 18 -12.99 26.94 16.78
N LEU A 19 -13.56 25.72 16.93
CA LEU A 19 -13.07 24.51 16.26
C LEU A 19 -13.25 24.58 14.74
N LYS A 20 -14.27 25.27 14.24
CA LYS A 20 -14.47 25.44 12.80
C LYS A 20 -13.32 26.23 12.15
N GLN A 21 -12.87 27.28 12.84
CA GLN A 21 -11.69 28.05 12.38
C GLN A 21 -10.43 27.19 12.46
N LEU A 22 -10.25 26.42 13.55
CA LEU A 22 -9.10 25.53 13.71
C LEU A 22 -9.04 24.50 12.58
N CYS A 23 -10.16 23.88 12.19
CA CYS A 23 -10.22 22.95 11.07
C CYS A 23 -9.74 23.62 9.75
N ALA A 24 -10.12 24.86 9.51
CA ALA A 24 -9.67 25.60 8.34
C ALA A 24 -8.15 25.89 8.38
N GLU A 25 -7.62 26.29 9.54
CA GLU A 25 -6.18 26.53 9.71
C GLU A 25 -5.35 25.25 9.54
N ILE A 26 -5.82 24.11 10.06
CA ILE A 26 -5.17 22.79 9.86
C ILE A 26 -5.14 22.42 8.38
N ARG A 27 -6.24 22.60 7.64
CA ARG A 27 -6.29 22.33 6.20
C ARG A 27 -5.27 23.16 5.43
N GLN A 28 -5.26 24.46 5.70
CA GLN A 28 -4.33 25.37 5.03
C GLN A 28 -2.88 24.96 5.30
N TYR A 29 -2.56 24.60 6.54
CA TYR A 29 -1.23 24.13 6.94
C TYR A 29 -0.84 22.82 6.21
N ILE A 30 -1.75 21.86 6.11
CA ILE A 30 -1.52 20.62 5.36
C ILE A 30 -1.27 20.91 3.89
N ILE A 31 -2.04 21.81 3.26
CA ILE A 31 -1.89 22.20 1.85
C ILE A 31 -0.49 22.78 1.61
N GLU A 32 -0.07 23.73 2.45
CA GLU A 32 1.23 24.39 2.34
C GLU A 32 2.39 23.42 2.53
N CYS A 33 2.32 22.53 3.53
CA CYS A 33 3.34 21.53 3.77
C CYS A 33 3.43 20.52 2.60
N CYS A 34 2.29 20.00 2.12
CA CYS A 34 2.25 19.04 1.03
C CYS A 34 2.63 19.63 -0.33
N ALA A 35 2.52 20.94 -0.52
CA ALA A 35 2.99 21.62 -1.73
C ALA A 35 4.52 21.51 -1.88
N VAL A 36 5.25 21.52 -0.76
CA VAL A 36 6.71 21.42 -0.70
C VAL A 36 7.17 19.97 -0.55
N ASN A 37 6.60 19.26 0.42
CA ASN A 37 6.86 17.85 0.73
C ASN A 37 5.61 17.02 0.40
N PRO A 38 5.53 16.47 -0.83
CA PRO A 38 4.33 15.78 -1.29
C PRO A 38 3.94 14.60 -0.40
N GLY A 39 2.63 14.46 -0.18
CA GLY A 39 2.06 13.40 0.64
C GLY A 39 0.60 13.12 0.29
N HIS A 40 -0.11 12.43 1.18
CA HIS A 40 -1.51 12.03 1.00
C HIS A 40 -2.46 13.21 1.31
N LEU A 41 -2.55 14.14 0.37
CA LEU A 41 -3.24 15.41 0.55
C LEU A 41 -4.76 15.21 0.65
N GLY A 42 -5.37 14.63 -0.38
CA GLY A 42 -6.84 14.57 -0.49
C GLY A 42 -7.50 13.85 0.68
N SER A 43 -6.96 12.72 1.10
CA SER A 43 -7.48 11.92 2.21
C SER A 43 -7.36 12.66 3.55
N SER A 44 -6.23 13.34 3.77
CA SER A 44 -5.99 14.11 5.01
C SER A 44 -6.90 15.32 5.12
N LEU A 45 -7.16 16.03 4.01
CA LEU A 45 -8.07 17.19 4.01
C LEU A 45 -9.52 16.77 4.29
N GLY A 46 -9.94 15.60 3.81
CA GLY A 46 -11.30 15.09 4.03
C GLY A 46 -11.61 14.68 5.47
N ALA A 47 -10.59 14.32 6.26
CA ALA A 47 -10.77 13.75 7.60
C ALA A 47 -10.53 14.75 8.75
N VAL A 48 -10.31 16.03 8.47
CA VAL A 48 -9.90 17.02 9.49
C VAL A 48 -10.90 17.13 10.62
N GLU A 49 -12.20 17.31 10.35
CA GLU A 49 -13.23 17.44 11.39
C GLU A 49 -13.38 16.18 12.23
N LEU A 50 -13.30 15.00 11.60
CA LEU A 50 -13.35 13.72 12.32
C LEU A 50 -12.20 13.62 13.32
N ILE A 51 -10.97 13.99 12.90
CA ILE A 51 -9.78 13.91 13.74
C ILE A 51 -9.79 14.97 14.86
N VAL A 52 -10.17 16.21 14.53
CA VAL A 52 -10.36 17.28 15.54
C VAL A 52 -11.41 16.86 16.56
N GLY A 53 -12.56 16.37 16.11
CA GLY A 53 -13.62 15.88 16.99
C GLY A 53 -13.20 14.72 17.88
N LEU A 54 -12.43 13.79 17.34
CA LEU A 54 -11.87 12.66 18.10
C LEU A 54 -10.96 13.15 19.23
N HIS A 55 -9.98 14.00 18.95
CA HIS A 55 -9.06 14.53 19.98
C HIS A 55 -9.71 15.50 20.95
N TYR A 56 -10.82 16.13 20.55
CA TYR A 56 -11.61 17.00 21.42
C TYR A 56 -12.47 16.21 22.41
N VAL A 57 -13.09 15.12 21.95
CA VAL A 57 -14.06 14.35 22.76
C VAL A 57 -13.39 13.23 23.55
N TYR A 58 -12.37 12.57 22.99
CA TYR A 58 -11.66 11.45 23.62
C TYR A 58 -10.39 11.92 24.33
N ASN A 59 -10.09 11.32 25.48
CA ASN A 59 -8.95 11.68 26.29
C ASN A 59 -7.67 10.93 25.85
N THR A 60 -7.18 11.28 24.64
CA THR A 60 -5.93 10.71 24.14
C THR A 60 -4.71 11.25 24.91
N PRO A 61 -3.68 10.45 25.20
CA PRO A 61 -3.41 9.10 24.69
C PRO A 61 -4.01 7.95 25.51
N GLN A 62 -4.77 8.22 26.60
CA GLN A 62 -5.44 7.16 27.36
C GLN A 62 -6.46 6.45 26.47
N ASP A 63 -7.42 7.18 25.91
CA ASP A 63 -8.29 6.65 24.89
C ASP A 63 -7.48 6.43 23.61
N LYS A 64 -7.74 5.35 22.87
CA LYS A 64 -6.95 4.92 21.69
C LYS A 64 -7.67 5.22 20.39
N ILE A 65 -6.96 5.82 19.45
CA ILE A 65 -7.42 5.99 18.06
C ILE A 65 -6.53 5.14 17.17
N VAL A 66 -7.14 4.24 16.40
CA VAL A 66 -6.46 3.39 15.40
C VAL A 66 -6.89 3.83 14.01
N PHE A 67 -5.93 4.24 13.20
CA PHE A 67 -6.18 4.67 11.82
C PHE A 67 -6.00 3.48 10.87
N ASP A 68 -6.97 3.30 9.97
CA ASP A 68 -6.80 2.37 8.86
C ASP A 68 -5.97 3.01 7.75
N VAL A 69 -5.04 2.29 7.15
CA VAL A 69 -4.01 2.84 6.25
C VAL A 69 -3.17 3.93 6.91
N GLY A 70 -3.79 4.93 7.52
CA GLY A 70 -3.14 6.05 8.18
C GLY A 70 -2.74 7.22 7.26
N HIS A 71 -3.07 7.15 5.97
CA HIS A 71 -2.83 8.20 4.99
C HIS A 71 -3.66 9.49 5.24
N GLN A 72 -4.72 9.40 6.05
CA GLN A 72 -5.56 10.51 6.48
C GLN A 72 -5.11 11.16 7.81
N ALA A 73 -4.01 10.69 8.43
CA ALA A 73 -3.66 11.02 9.81
C ALA A 73 -2.84 12.32 9.98
N TYR A 74 -2.75 13.19 8.97
CA TYR A 74 -1.91 14.39 9.08
C TYR A 74 -2.40 15.36 10.15
N ALA A 75 -3.71 15.59 10.24
CA ALA A 75 -4.30 16.40 11.31
C ALA A 75 -4.00 15.81 12.70
N HIS A 76 -3.99 14.48 12.84
CA HIS A 76 -3.61 13.80 14.09
C HIS A 76 -2.15 14.12 14.48
N LYS A 77 -1.20 14.02 13.55
CA LYS A 77 0.20 14.37 13.83
C LYS A 77 0.36 15.82 14.24
N ILE A 78 -0.32 16.74 13.55
CA ILE A 78 -0.28 18.19 13.84
C ILE A 78 -0.83 18.48 15.24
N LEU A 79 -1.96 17.88 15.62
CA LEU A 79 -2.63 18.09 16.90
C LEU A 79 -1.94 17.41 18.11
N THR A 80 -1.03 16.48 17.85
CA THR A 80 -0.32 15.70 18.88
C THR A 80 1.13 16.14 19.06
N GLY A 81 1.41 17.43 18.92
CA GLY A 81 2.69 18.05 19.22
C GLY A 81 3.74 17.96 18.11
N ARG A 82 3.37 17.46 16.92
CA ARG A 82 4.31 17.25 15.81
C ARG A 82 4.15 18.28 14.69
N ARG A 83 3.50 19.41 14.94
CA ARG A 83 3.24 20.45 13.93
C ARG A 83 4.51 20.95 13.23
N GLU A 84 5.54 21.33 14.01
CA GLU A 84 6.79 21.83 13.41
C GLU A 84 7.56 20.73 12.69
N ALA A 85 7.62 19.53 13.27
CA ALA A 85 8.25 18.38 12.65
C ALA A 85 7.53 17.96 11.34
N PHE A 86 6.24 18.28 11.19
CA PHE A 86 5.46 17.98 10.00
C PHE A 86 5.98 18.69 8.73
N LEU A 87 6.73 19.79 8.88
CA LEU A 87 7.45 20.43 7.76
C LEU A 87 8.46 19.48 7.09
N ARG A 88 8.91 18.44 7.79
CA ARG A 88 9.81 17.39 7.29
C ARG A 88 9.11 16.04 7.18
N ASN A 89 7.78 16.04 7.00
CA ASN A 89 7.01 14.81 6.83
C ASN A 89 7.50 14.03 5.59
N ARG A 90 7.69 12.72 5.72
CA ARG A 90 8.14 11.79 4.66
C ARG A 90 9.59 12.02 4.19
N MET A 91 10.38 12.75 4.95
CA MET A 91 11.81 12.98 4.68
C MET A 91 12.67 12.19 5.67
N LYS A 92 13.95 12.03 5.35
CA LYS A 92 14.96 11.47 6.25
C LYS A 92 15.01 12.26 7.57
N ASP A 93 15.07 11.55 8.68
CA ASP A 93 15.03 12.13 10.04
C ASP A 93 13.83 13.05 10.32
N GLY A 94 12.78 12.93 9.52
CA GLY A 94 11.50 13.61 9.68
C GLY A 94 10.40 12.63 10.10
N LEU A 95 9.14 13.08 10.02
CA LEU A 95 8.01 12.24 10.37
C LEU A 95 7.72 11.20 9.28
N SER A 96 7.30 10.01 9.72
CA SER A 96 6.69 9.01 8.83
C SER A 96 5.42 9.56 8.17
N GLY A 97 5.12 9.14 6.95
CA GLY A 97 3.87 9.45 6.27
C GLY A 97 2.62 8.83 6.90
N PHE A 98 2.81 7.90 7.83
CA PHE A 98 1.77 7.12 8.51
C PHE A 98 1.98 7.15 10.03
N PRO A 99 0.97 6.83 10.86
CA PRO A 99 1.14 6.62 12.29
C PRO A 99 2.19 5.55 12.59
N LYS A 100 3.07 5.83 13.55
CA LYS A 100 4.19 4.97 13.92
C LYS A 100 4.41 5.00 15.44
N ARG A 101 4.32 3.85 16.11
CA ARG A 101 4.31 3.75 17.58
C ARG A 101 5.55 4.32 18.27
N ASP A 102 6.69 4.23 17.65
CA ASP A 102 7.96 4.78 18.15
C ASP A 102 8.14 6.28 17.86
N GLU A 103 7.24 6.88 17.07
CA GLU A 103 7.24 8.31 16.76
C GLU A 103 6.45 9.11 17.81
N SER A 104 5.38 8.55 18.36
CA SER A 104 4.52 9.24 19.33
C SER A 104 3.69 8.30 20.20
N ILE A 105 3.50 8.66 21.48
CA ILE A 105 2.58 7.96 22.41
C ILE A 105 1.12 8.02 21.96
N TYR A 106 0.78 8.94 21.08
CA TYR A 106 -0.57 9.08 20.50
C TYR A 106 -0.82 8.12 19.35
N ASP A 107 0.23 7.54 18.77
CA ASP A 107 0.13 6.55 17.69
C ASP A 107 -0.10 5.15 18.31
N ALA A 108 -1.34 4.86 18.69
CA ALA A 108 -1.71 3.64 19.42
C ALA A 108 -1.34 2.35 18.65
N PHE A 109 -1.40 2.41 17.33
CA PHE A 109 -1.02 1.31 16.42
C PHE A 109 -0.38 1.86 15.15
N GLY A 110 0.63 1.15 14.62
CA GLY A 110 1.28 1.50 13.36
C GLY A 110 0.34 1.23 12.18
N ALA A 111 0.46 2.04 11.13
CA ALA A 111 -0.38 1.92 9.95
C ALA A 111 0.46 2.03 8.66
N GLY A 112 -0.17 1.79 7.51
CA GLY A 112 0.45 1.81 6.17
C GLY A 112 -0.33 0.94 5.19
N HIS A 113 -0.77 -0.23 5.62
CA HIS A 113 -1.64 -1.13 4.85
C HIS A 113 -3.10 -1.00 5.29
N SER A 114 -4.03 -1.26 4.36
CA SER A 114 -5.47 -1.16 4.58
C SER A 114 -6.02 -2.29 5.45
N SER A 115 -7.25 -2.09 5.94
CA SER A 115 -8.13 -3.13 6.50
C SER A 115 -7.69 -3.70 7.86
N THR A 116 -6.65 -3.13 8.50
CA THR A 116 -6.08 -3.66 9.75
C THR A 116 -6.70 -3.04 11.01
N SER A 117 -7.31 -1.86 10.91
CA SER A 117 -7.69 -1.03 12.06
C SER A 117 -8.72 -1.68 12.97
N ILE A 118 -9.72 -2.37 12.42
CA ILE A 118 -10.80 -2.99 13.20
C ILE A 118 -10.25 -4.11 14.08
N SER A 119 -9.45 -5.01 13.52
CA SER A 119 -8.82 -6.11 14.27
C SER A 119 -7.86 -5.59 15.35
N ALA A 120 -7.03 -4.57 15.01
CA ALA A 120 -6.12 -3.96 15.96
C ALA A 120 -6.86 -3.26 17.11
N ALA A 121 -7.90 -2.50 16.80
CA ALA A 121 -8.72 -1.81 17.79
C ALA A 121 -9.51 -2.80 18.67
N LEU A 122 -10.01 -3.89 18.10
CA LEU A 122 -10.64 -4.97 18.86
C LEU A 122 -9.64 -5.58 19.86
N GLY A 123 -8.42 -5.87 19.43
CA GLY A 123 -7.36 -6.38 20.28
C GLY A 123 -7.03 -5.44 21.44
N LEU A 124 -6.94 -4.11 21.19
CA LEU A 124 -6.73 -3.10 22.21
C LEU A 124 -7.90 -3.05 23.21
N SER A 125 -9.15 -3.06 22.70
CA SER A 125 -10.34 -3.06 23.55
C SER A 125 -10.44 -4.29 24.45
N CYS A 126 -10.10 -5.48 23.92
CA CYS A 126 -10.03 -6.72 24.71
C CYS A 126 -8.93 -6.65 25.77
N ALA A 127 -7.76 -6.13 25.43
CA ALA A 127 -6.64 -5.99 26.36
C ALA A 127 -6.98 -5.05 27.52
N ALA A 128 -7.63 -3.91 27.24
CA ALA A 128 -8.10 -2.98 28.25
C ALA A 128 -9.12 -3.65 29.21
N ALA A 129 -10.08 -4.38 28.65
CA ALA A 129 -11.08 -5.10 29.43
C ALA A 129 -10.45 -6.16 30.33
N MET A 130 -9.48 -6.93 29.83
CA MET A 130 -8.75 -7.95 30.63
C MET A 130 -7.91 -7.33 31.76
N GLN A 131 -7.40 -6.12 31.56
CA GLN A 131 -6.62 -5.38 32.55
C GLN A 131 -7.50 -4.54 33.51
N GLY A 132 -8.80 -4.47 33.27
CA GLY A 132 -9.72 -3.63 34.04
C GLY A 132 -9.52 -2.13 33.83
N ILE A 133 -8.95 -1.73 32.69
CA ILE A 133 -8.70 -0.34 32.32
C ILE A 133 -9.94 0.22 31.59
N ASP A 134 -10.47 1.34 32.09
CA ASP A 134 -11.59 2.05 31.42
C ASP A 134 -11.03 3.02 30.36
N GLU A 135 -10.59 2.50 29.24
CA GLU A 135 -10.21 3.28 28.06
C GLU A 135 -11.20 3.06 26.91
N LYS A 136 -11.36 4.07 26.07
CA LYS A 136 -12.17 3.99 24.86
C LYS A 136 -11.26 3.72 23.66
N VAL A 137 -11.72 2.82 22.79
CA VAL A 137 -10.98 2.47 21.58
C VAL A 137 -11.83 2.82 20.36
N VAL A 138 -11.24 3.56 19.44
CA VAL A 138 -11.87 4.01 18.21
C VAL A 138 -11.03 3.57 17.01
N ALA A 139 -11.66 2.90 16.03
CA ALA A 139 -11.07 2.63 14.71
C ALA A 139 -11.64 3.63 13.69
N LEU A 140 -10.78 4.30 12.93
CA LEU A 140 -11.16 5.17 11.81
C LEU A 140 -10.76 4.48 10.51
N ILE A 141 -11.76 4.00 9.74
CA ILE A 141 -11.58 3.24 8.50
C ILE A 141 -12.29 3.92 7.34
N GLY A 142 -11.67 3.92 6.17
CA GLY A 142 -12.29 4.37 4.92
C GLY A 142 -13.17 3.30 4.28
N ASP A 143 -14.14 3.73 3.49
CA ASP A 143 -15.08 2.88 2.75
C ASP A 143 -14.38 1.89 1.82
N GLY A 144 -13.32 2.31 1.11
CA GLY A 144 -12.51 1.40 0.29
C GLY A 144 -11.74 0.35 1.11
N ALA A 145 -11.19 0.71 2.26
CA ALA A 145 -10.48 -0.23 3.12
C ALA A 145 -11.42 -1.22 3.85
N LEU A 146 -12.71 -0.88 3.97
CA LEU A 146 -13.72 -1.74 4.57
C LEU A 146 -14.04 -2.96 3.71
N THR A 147 -13.75 -2.93 2.40
CA THR A 147 -14.02 -4.07 1.49
C THR A 147 -13.03 -5.21 1.69
N GLY A 148 -11.83 -4.95 2.22
CA GLY A 148 -10.81 -5.98 2.39
C GLY A 148 -11.21 -7.10 3.36
N GLY A 149 -10.77 -8.33 3.06
CA GLY A 149 -11.11 -9.53 3.81
C GLY A 149 -10.86 -9.41 5.32
N LEU A 150 -9.68 -8.91 5.73
CA LEU A 150 -9.34 -8.71 7.14
C LEU A 150 -10.27 -7.72 7.87
N ALA A 151 -10.77 -6.68 7.18
CA ALA A 151 -11.76 -5.78 7.77
C ALA A 151 -13.10 -6.48 8.02
N LEU A 152 -13.55 -7.32 7.08
CA LEU A 152 -14.76 -8.11 7.22
C LEU A 152 -14.64 -9.16 8.34
N GLU A 153 -13.49 -9.83 8.47
CA GLU A 153 -13.16 -10.71 9.59
C GLU A 153 -13.19 -9.96 10.93
N GLY A 154 -12.58 -8.76 10.95
CA GLY A 154 -12.60 -7.86 12.11
C GLY A 154 -14.02 -7.47 12.50
N LEU A 155 -14.87 -7.10 11.54
CA LEU A 155 -16.29 -6.80 11.77
C LEU A 155 -17.04 -8.00 12.35
N ASN A 156 -16.89 -9.16 11.74
CA ASN A 156 -17.54 -10.39 12.20
C ASN A 156 -17.20 -10.71 13.66
N ASN A 157 -15.94 -10.60 14.03
CA ASN A 157 -15.50 -10.87 15.40
C ASN A 157 -15.89 -9.75 16.38
N ALA A 158 -15.72 -8.49 15.98
CA ALA A 158 -16.02 -7.34 16.84
C ALA A 158 -17.52 -7.27 17.20
N GLY A 159 -18.40 -7.52 16.22
CA GLY A 159 -19.84 -7.53 16.47
C GLY A 159 -20.31 -8.61 17.45
N ALA A 160 -19.68 -9.78 17.42
CA ALA A 160 -19.97 -10.90 18.33
C ALA A 160 -19.34 -10.75 19.71
N SER A 161 -18.24 -9.97 19.85
CA SER A 161 -17.40 -9.90 21.06
C SER A 161 -18.00 -9.10 22.21
N HIS A 162 -19.01 -8.26 21.96
CA HIS A 162 -19.55 -7.27 22.92
C HIS A 162 -18.52 -6.24 23.43
N SER A 163 -17.35 -6.13 22.80
CA SER A 163 -16.29 -5.19 23.17
C SER A 163 -16.72 -3.73 23.06
N ASP A 164 -16.17 -2.86 23.90
CA ASP A 164 -16.48 -1.42 23.88
C ASP A 164 -15.66 -0.73 22.78
N LEU A 165 -16.05 -0.97 21.54
CA LEU A 165 -15.37 -0.50 20.33
C LEU A 165 -16.29 0.42 19.51
N LEU A 166 -15.76 1.59 19.12
CA LEU A 166 -16.37 2.46 18.12
C LEU A 166 -15.59 2.34 16.79
N ILE A 167 -16.29 2.02 15.73
CA ILE A 167 -15.77 2.11 14.37
C ILE A 167 -16.36 3.37 13.72
N ILE A 168 -15.52 4.25 13.19
CA ILE A 168 -15.94 5.38 12.37
C ILE A 168 -15.66 5.00 10.92
N LEU A 169 -16.73 4.79 10.17
CA LEU A 169 -16.68 4.60 8.73
C LEU A 169 -16.66 5.97 8.05
N ASN A 170 -15.51 6.32 7.52
CA ASN A 170 -15.28 7.54 6.73
C ASN A 170 -15.58 7.27 5.27
N ASP A 171 -16.80 7.56 4.85
CA ASP A 171 -17.30 7.31 3.50
C ASP A 171 -17.14 8.56 2.63
N ASN A 172 -16.32 8.46 1.59
CA ASN A 172 -16.12 9.53 0.62
C ASN A 172 -16.24 9.03 -0.84
N ASN A 173 -16.73 7.81 -1.04
CA ASN A 173 -16.92 7.15 -2.33
C ASN A 173 -15.65 7.04 -3.20
N CYS A 174 -14.47 7.11 -2.60
CA CYS A 174 -13.22 7.13 -3.33
C CYS A 174 -12.06 6.56 -2.49
N SER A 175 -11.43 5.50 -2.96
CA SER A 175 -10.13 5.03 -2.48
C SER A 175 -8.99 5.79 -3.19
N ILE A 176 -8.05 5.15 -3.84
CA ILE A 176 -7.13 5.79 -4.79
C ILE A 176 -7.91 6.11 -6.07
N ASP A 177 -8.54 5.08 -6.66
CA ASP A 177 -9.51 5.20 -7.74
C ASP A 177 -10.95 5.15 -7.18
N LYS A 178 -11.98 5.17 -8.02
CA LYS A 178 -13.39 5.05 -7.57
C LYS A 178 -13.61 3.68 -6.94
N ASN A 179 -14.33 3.66 -5.83
CA ASN A 179 -14.71 2.41 -5.19
C ASN A 179 -15.65 1.59 -6.07
N ILE A 180 -15.57 0.27 -5.94
CA ILE A 180 -16.35 -0.71 -6.68
C ILE A 180 -16.93 -1.78 -5.73
N GLY A 181 -17.82 -2.59 -6.25
CA GLY A 181 -18.35 -3.76 -5.56
C GLY A 181 -19.63 -3.54 -4.79
N GLY A 182 -20.23 -4.65 -4.34
CA GLY A 182 -21.55 -4.66 -3.72
C GLY A 182 -21.66 -3.91 -2.40
N LEU A 183 -20.56 -3.84 -1.63
CA LEU A 183 -20.53 -3.06 -0.39
C LEU A 183 -20.56 -1.56 -0.67
N HIS A 184 -19.84 -1.10 -1.69
CA HIS A 184 -19.91 0.29 -2.16
C HIS A 184 -21.33 0.66 -2.60
N ASP A 185 -21.98 -0.18 -3.41
CA ASP A 185 -23.37 0.04 -3.87
C ASP A 185 -24.34 0.08 -2.69
N TYR A 186 -24.11 -0.77 -1.67
CA TYR A 186 -24.89 -0.76 -0.45
C TYR A 186 -24.73 0.57 0.31
N LEU A 187 -23.51 1.05 0.53
CA LEU A 187 -23.23 2.32 1.21
C LEU A 187 -23.83 3.50 0.42
N LEU A 188 -23.71 3.50 -0.89
CA LEU A 188 -24.29 4.54 -1.76
C LEU A 188 -25.82 4.59 -1.63
N LYS A 189 -26.51 3.45 -1.55
CA LYS A 189 -27.96 3.42 -1.29
C LYS A 189 -28.32 4.02 0.07
N LEU A 190 -27.51 3.74 1.12
CA LEU A 190 -27.73 4.32 2.45
C LEU A 190 -27.69 5.85 2.46
N THR A 191 -26.80 6.42 1.66
CA THR A 191 -26.59 7.88 1.62
C THR A 191 -27.61 8.60 0.74
N THR A 192 -28.19 7.92 -0.25
CA THR A 192 -29.08 8.52 -1.27
C THR A 192 -30.59 8.30 -1.04
N ASP A 193 -31.00 7.41 -0.10
CA ASP A 193 -32.42 7.12 0.15
C ASP A 193 -33.11 8.28 0.90
N PRO A 194 -34.10 8.96 0.26
CA PRO A 194 -34.83 10.07 0.90
C PRO A 194 -35.69 9.65 2.10
N THR A 195 -36.15 8.39 2.12
CA THR A 195 -37.00 7.86 3.19
C THR A 195 -36.16 7.63 4.45
N TYR A 196 -34.98 7.09 4.27
CA TYR A 196 -34.00 6.90 5.33
C TYR A 196 -33.58 8.23 5.97
N ASN A 197 -33.26 9.23 5.16
CA ASN A 197 -32.84 10.55 5.65
C ASN A 197 -33.94 11.26 6.47
N LYS A 198 -35.20 11.18 6.09
CA LYS A 198 -36.32 11.75 6.85
C LYS A 198 -36.59 11.05 8.19
N LEU A 199 -36.41 9.73 8.23
CA LEU A 199 -36.63 8.94 9.45
C LEU A 199 -35.48 9.11 10.45
N LYS A 200 -34.25 9.22 9.95
CA LYS A 200 -33.04 9.48 10.72
C LYS A 200 -33.17 10.74 11.57
N ASP A 201 -33.57 11.86 10.97
CA ASP A 201 -33.69 13.14 11.69
C ASP A 201 -34.68 13.04 12.85
N LYS A 202 -35.81 12.31 12.67
CA LYS A 202 -36.79 12.04 13.73
C LYS A 202 -36.24 11.16 14.86
N ILE A 203 -35.34 10.24 14.58
CA ILE A 203 -34.75 9.34 15.58
C ILE A 203 -33.66 10.08 16.36
N TRP A 204 -32.83 10.88 15.70
CA TRP A 204 -31.80 11.69 16.37
C TRP A 204 -32.40 12.71 17.35
N ASP A 205 -33.47 13.39 16.96
CA ASP A 205 -34.18 14.37 17.82
C ASP A 205 -34.82 13.71 19.05
N LYS A 206 -35.29 12.46 18.91
CA LYS A 206 -35.94 11.73 20.02
C LYS A 206 -34.97 10.98 20.96
N MET A 207 -33.71 10.75 20.59
CA MET A 207 -32.72 10.09 21.45
C MET A 207 -32.27 10.93 22.65
N GLY A 208 -32.74 12.16 22.76
CA GLY A 208 -32.52 13.02 23.94
C GLY A 208 -33.24 12.58 25.22
N ASP A 209 -34.34 11.80 25.13
CA ASP A 209 -35.15 11.40 26.28
C ASP A 209 -35.03 9.90 26.57
N GLY A 210 -34.39 9.57 27.69
CA GLY A 210 -33.98 8.21 28.11
C GLY A 210 -35.11 7.19 28.42
N TRP A 211 -36.36 7.47 28.11
CA TRP A 211 -37.50 6.60 28.50
C TRP A 211 -37.93 5.53 27.46
N LEU A 212 -37.51 5.62 26.25
CA LEU A 212 -37.93 4.70 25.15
C LEU A 212 -36.99 3.50 24.90
N ARG A 213 -35.88 3.38 25.62
CA ARG A 213 -34.85 2.34 25.43
C ARG A 213 -35.36 0.89 25.55
N GLY A 214 -36.22 0.61 26.51
CA GLY A 214 -36.65 -0.78 26.76
C GLY A 214 -37.74 -1.31 25.83
N LYS A 215 -38.62 -0.44 25.30
CA LYS A 215 -39.74 -0.86 24.47
C LYS A 215 -39.40 -1.00 22.98
N MET A 216 -38.46 -0.20 22.46
CA MET A 216 -38.05 -0.33 21.06
C MET A 216 -37.15 -1.55 20.79
N GLN A 217 -36.28 -1.93 21.71
CA GLN A 217 -35.46 -3.15 21.57
C GLN A 217 -36.33 -4.43 21.49
N ASN A 218 -37.44 -4.48 22.20
CA ASN A 218 -38.36 -5.61 22.15
C ASN A 218 -39.29 -5.56 20.92
N LEU A 219 -39.61 -4.38 20.41
CA LEU A 219 -40.46 -4.24 19.20
C LEU A 219 -39.72 -4.60 17.92
N VAL A 220 -38.42 -4.23 17.83
CA VAL A 220 -37.56 -4.59 16.69
C VAL A 220 -37.26 -6.09 16.67
N ARG A 221 -37.15 -6.74 17.83
CA ARG A 221 -36.98 -8.22 17.91
C ARG A 221 -38.23 -9.03 17.58
N SER A 222 -39.45 -8.46 17.72
CA SER A 222 -40.69 -9.19 17.59
C SER A 222 -41.37 -9.08 16.20
N THR A 223 -40.99 -8.13 15.36
CA THR A 223 -41.50 -7.99 13.98
C THR A 223 -40.43 -8.47 12.99
N LYS A 224 -40.44 -9.78 12.77
CA LYS A 224 -39.58 -10.42 11.77
C LYS A 224 -39.87 -9.91 10.36
N ALA A 225 -38.79 -9.67 9.63
CA ALA A 225 -38.60 -9.75 8.18
C ALA A 225 -39.19 -8.66 7.27
N SER A 226 -40.23 -7.93 7.59
CA SER A 226 -40.84 -7.02 6.61
C SER A 226 -40.66 -5.52 6.87
N LEU A 227 -39.99 -5.13 7.97
CA LEU A 227 -39.61 -3.74 8.27
C LEU A 227 -38.07 -3.50 8.20
N VAL A 228 -37.30 -4.56 8.06
CA VAL A 228 -35.82 -4.49 8.06
C VAL A 228 -35.26 -3.96 6.73
N ASP A 229 -36.01 -4.12 5.64
CA ASP A 229 -35.60 -3.61 4.32
C ASP A 229 -35.61 -2.07 4.21
N GLY A 230 -36.13 -1.38 5.23
CA GLY A 230 -36.16 0.09 5.28
C GLY A 230 -35.14 0.76 6.21
N PHE A 231 -34.34 0.01 6.96
CA PHE A 231 -33.34 0.56 7.89
C PHE A 231 -31.93 0.37 7.34
N GLY A 232 -31.33 1.43 6.90
CA GLY A 232 -30.09 1.47 6.14
C GLY A 232 -28.81 0.94 6.81
N GLY A 233 -28.87 0.39 8.02
CA GLY A 233 -27.74 -0.23 8.73
C GLY A 233 -27.83 -1.76 8.84
N ALA A 234 -28.75 -2.40 8.12
CA ALA A 234 -29.11 -3.80 8.31
C ALA A 234 -27.93 -4.78 8.24
N LEU A 235 -26.95 -4.54 7.36
CA LEU A 235 -25.75 -5.36 7.28
C LEU A 235 -24.96 -5.32 8.59
N PHE A 236 -24.65 -4.14 9.10
CA PHE A 236 -23.87 -3.97 10.33
C PHE A 236 -24.65 -4.43 11.58
N GLU A 237 -25.96 -4.19 11.59
CA GLU A 237 -26.84 -4.65 12.68
C GLU A 237 -26.95 -6.17 12.71
N SER A 238 -26.97 -6.83 11.56
CA SER A 238 -26.95 -8.29 11.45
C SER A 238 -25.66 -8.92 11.98
N LEU A 239 -24.54 -8.18 11.90
CA LEU A 239 -23.26 -8.57 12.48
C LEU A 239 -23.16 -8.27 13.99
N GLY A 240 -24.17 -7.62 14.60
CA GLY A 240 -24.20 -7.33 16.04
C GLY A 240 -23.81 -5.92 16.44
N PHE A 241 -23.53 -5.04 15.49
CA PHE A 241 -23.25 -3.62 15.77
C PHE A 241 -24.52 -2.81 15.97
N ARG A 242 -24.38 -1.73 16.75
CA ARG A 242 -25.33 -0.62 16.67
C ARG A 242 -24.84 0.38 15.65
N TYR A 243 -25.64 0.63 14.63
CA TYR A 243 -25.31 1.54 13.55
C TYR A 243 -25.89 2.94 13.81
N PHE A 244 -25.08 3.96 13.56
CA PHE A 244 -25.40 5.38 13.71
C PHE A 244 -24.97 6.17 12.48
N GLY A 245 -25.79 7.06 12.01
CA GLY A 245 -25.49 7.89 10.86
C GLY A 245 -26.42 7.56 9.66
N PRO A 246 -26.05 7.97 8.44
CA PRO A 246 -24.87 8.79 8.15
C PRO A 246 -24.98 10.22 8.71
N ILE A 247 -23.84 10.79 9.08
CA ILE A 247 -23.70 12.21 9.45
C ILE A 247 -22.85 12.94 8.40
N ASP A 248 -22.93 14.26 8.36
CA ASP A 248 -21.94 15.07 7.64
C ASP A 248 -20.63 15.07 8.44
N GLY A 249 -19.63 14.33 7.94
CA GLY A 249 -18.32 14.21 8.57
C GLY A 249 -17.43 15.44 8.36
N ASN A 250 -17.84 16.40 7.55
CA ASN A 250 -17.20 17.71 7.36
C ASN A 250 -17.92 18.86 8.08
N ASP A 251 -18.96 18.55 8.87
CA ASP A 251 -19.56 19.47 9.82
C ASP A 251 -19.08 19.14 11.23
N ILE A 252 -18.22 19.99 11.81
CA ILE A 252 -17.64 19.77 13.14
C ILE A 252 -18.71 19.69 14.21
N ASP A 253 -19.79 20.44 14.12
CA ASP A 253 -20.86 20.42 15.12
C ASP A 253 -21.62 19.08 15.09
N ALA A 254 -21.91 18.54 13.89
CA ALA A 254 -22.49 17.21 13.72
C ALA A 254 -21.56 16.12 14.27
N VAL A 255 -20.26 16.21 13.97
CA VAL A 255 -19.23 15.27 14.46
C VAL A 255 -19.17 15.29 15.99
N LEU A 256 -19.05 16.46 16.62
CA LEU A 256 -18.99 16.61 18.09
C LEU A 256 -20.24 16.04 18.77
N ASN A 257 -21.41 16.38 18.26
CA ASN A 257 -22.68 15.89 18.79
C ASN A 257 -22.76 14.35 18.74
N ALA A 258 -22.35 13.75 17.63
CA ALA A 258 -22.32 12.30 17.48
C ALA A 258 -21.31 11.65 18.46
N LEU A 259 -20.06 12.11 18.47
CA LEU A 259 -19.00 11.53 19.30
C LEU A 259 -19.27 11.64 20.79
N LYS A 260 -19.77 12.80 21.29
CA LYS A 260 -20.15 12.98 22.70
C LYS A 260 -21.24 12.01 23.15
N ARG A 261 -22.23 11.75 22.29
CA ARG A 261 -23.29 10.77 22.56
C ARG A 261 -22.75 9.34 22.55
N LEU A 262 -21.94 8.99 21.55
CA LEU A 262 -21.43 7.64 21.33
C LEU A 262 -20.39 7.23 22.38
N ARG A 263 -19.61 8.16 22.94
CA ARG A 263 -18.62 7.89 23.98
C ARG A 263 -19.22 7.16 25.18
N ASN A 264 -20.48 7.46 25.53
CA ASN A 264 -21.16 6.91 26.70
C ASN A 264 -21.95 5.64 26.41
N ILE A 265 -22.02 5.23 25.16
CA ILE A 265 -22.71 4.01 24.75
C ILE A 265 -21.70 2.86 24.76
N LYS A 266 -21.99 1.75 25.43
CA LYS A 266 -21.12 0.56 25.48
C LYS A 266 -21.45 -0.46 24.39
N GLY A 267 -20.47 -1.31 24.09
CA GLY A 267 -20.57 -2.38 23.11
C GLY A 267 -20.21 -1.94 21.69
N PRO A 268 -20.21 -2.84 20.70
CA PRO A 268 -19.76 -2.55 19.35
C PRO A 268 -20.68 -1.57 18.62
N ARG A 269 -20.10 -0.51 18.07
CA ARG A 269 -20.81 0.60 17.42
C ARG A 269 -20.14 0.98 16.12
N ILE A 270 -20.93 1.38 15.13
CA ILE A 270 -20.46 2.00 13.89
C ILE A 270 -21.08 3.39 13.77
N LEU A 271 -20.23 4.40 13.58
CA LEU A 271 -20.63 5.74 13.13
C LEU A 271 -20.29 5.87 11.66
N HIS A 272 -21.29 6.02 10.82
CA HIS A 272 -21.11 6.31 9.40
C HIS A 272 -21.03 7.84 9.21
N ALA A 273 -19.90 8.32 8.70
CA ALA A 273 -19.64 9.73 8.43
C ALA A 273 -19.34 9.91 6.95
N ILE A 274 -20.10 10.76 6.28
CA ILE A 274 -19.90 11.12 4.87
C ILE A 274 -18.95 12.30 4.83
N THR A 275 -17.86 12.18 4.05
CA THR A 275 -16.88 13.26 3.88
C THR A 275 -16.62 13.55 2.40
N THR A 276 -15.99 14.69 2.14
CA THR A 276 -15.51 15.05 0.80
C THR A 276 -13.99 14.91 0.77
N LYS A 277 -13.46 13.99 -0.03
CA LYS A 277 -12.02 13.87 -0.26
C LYS A 277 -11.48 15.16 -0.85
N GLY A 278 -10.40 15.71 -0.24
CA GLY A 278 -9.85 17.00 -0.68
C GLY A 278 -10.58 18.25 -0.16
N LYS A 279 -11.48 18.09 0.82
CA LYS A 279 -12.32 19.16 1.38
C LYS A 279 -11.56 20.45 1.66
N GLY A 280 -12.10 21.58 1.16
CA GLY A 280 -11.53 22.91 1.35
C GLY A 280 -10.41 23.27 0.37
N TYR A 281 -10.09 22.38 -0.60
CA TYR A 281 -9.15 22.67 -1.68
C TYR A 281 -9.77 22.32 -3.03
N GLY A 282 -10.26 23.34 -3.75
CA GLY A 282 -11.03 23.15 -4.98
C GLY A 282 -10.43 22.17 -6.00
N PRO A 283 -9.13 22.26 -6.33
CA PRO A 283 -8.51 21.27 -7.24
C PRO A 283 -8.64 19.82 -6.77
N ALA A 284 -8.53 19.57 -5.46
CA ALA A 284 -8.62 18.23 -4.88
C ALA A 284 -10.06 17.71 -4.81
N GLU A 285 -11.04 18.58 -4.56
CA GLU A 285 -12.46 18.22 -4.58
C GLU A 285 -12.92 17.84 -6.00
N HIS A 286 -12.40 18.53 -7.05
CA HIS A 286 -12.77 18.26 -8.44
C HIS A 286 -12.12 17.01 -9.02
N ASN A 287 -10.91 16.66 -8.58
CA ASN A 287 -10.20 15.46 -9.07
C ASN A 287 -9.51 14.71 -7.94
N PRO A 288 -10.28 13.99 -7.11
CA PRO A 288 -9.76 13.34 -5.89
C PRO A 288 -8.72 12.24 -6.16
N THR A 289 -8.74 11.59 -7.33
CA THR A 289 -7.74 10.59 -7.74
C THR A 289 -6.37 11.23 -7.95
N VAL A 290 -6.29 12.28 -8.75
CA VAL A 290 -5.03 13.01 -9.01
C VAL A 290 -4.48 13.63 -7.74
N TRP A 291 -5.36 14.14 -6.87
CA TRP A 291 -5.01 14.83 -5.64
C TRP A 291 -4.91 13.92 -4.41
N HIS A 292 -4.99 12.61 -4.62
CA HIS A 292 -4.65 11.66 -3.55
C HIS A 292 -3.19 11.84 -3.09
N ALA A 293 -2.25 11.86 -4.06
CA ALA A 293 -0.82 12.15 -3.83
C ALA A 293 -0.26 12.96 -5.02
N PRO A 294 -0.50 14.29 -5.07
CA PRO A 294 -0.36 15.10 -6.29
C PRO A 294 1.07 15.35 -6.76
N GLY A 295 2.10 15.02 -5.96
CA GLY A 295 3.46 15.52 -6.18
C GLY A 295 3.58 16.97 -5.72
N LYS A 296 4.63 17.68 -6.17
CA LYS A 296 4.80 19.12 -5.89
C LYS A 296 3.80 19.95 -6.69
N PHE A 297 3.28 21.01 -6.08
CA PHE A 297 2.31 21.90 -6.72
C PHE A 297 2.37 23.33 -6.15
N ASN A 298 1.81 24.28 -6.87
CA ASN A 298 1.59 25.63 -6.37
C ASN A 298 0.29 25.65 -5.54
N PRO A 299 0.34 25.93 -4.22
CA PRO A 299 -0.85 25.86 -3.37
C PRO A 299 -1.93 26.89 -3.71
N ALA A 300 -1.57 28.02 -4.32
CA ALA A 300 -2.53 29.06 -4.69
C ALA A 300 -3.28 28.78 -6.00
N THR A 301 -2.61 28.16 -6.98
CA THR A 301 -3.19 27.91 -8.32
C THR A 301 -3.63 26.45 -8.52
N GLY A 302 -3.10 25.51 -7.75
CA GLY A 302 -3.26 24.09 -7.98
C GLY A 302 -2.43 23.56 -9.16
N GLU A 303 -1.55 24.36 -9.75
CA GLU A 303 -0.68 23.92 -10.83
C GLU A 303 0.35 22.92 -10.30
N ARG A 304 0.38 21.72 -10.88
CA ARG A 304 1.31 20.66 -10.49
C ARG A 304 2.66 20.87 -11.18
N ILE A 305 3.73 20.79 -10.41
CA ILE A 305 5.10 20.96 -10.90
C ILE A 305 5.56 19.61 -11.45
N ALA A 306 5.64 19.51 -12.77
CA ALA A 306 6.16 18.32 -13.41
C ALA A 306 7.66 18.15 -13.14
N GLY A 307 8.06 16.97 -12.67
CA GLY A 307 9.48 16.61 -12.62
C GLY A 307 10.02 16.32 -14.04
N ASN A 308 11.29 16.66 -14.28
CA ASN A 308 11.99 16.18 -15.49
C ASN A 308 12.12 14.66 -15.40
N ARG A 309 11.49 13.95 -16.34
CA ARG A 309 11.63 12.50 -16.48
C ARG A 309 12.73 12.19 -17.49
N ARG A 310 13.63 11.31 -17.11
CA ARG A 310 14.70 10.84 -18.01
C ARG A 310 14.23 9.72 -18.95
N ALA A 311 13.21 8.95 -18.53
CA ALA A 311 12.69 7.78 -19.21
C ALA A 311 11.20 7.57 -18.88
N ASP A 312 10.55 6.65 -19.58
CA ASP A 312 9.22 6.17 -19.22
C ASP A 312 9.28 5.46 -17.84
N ARG A 313 8.22 5.55 -17.06
CA ARG A 313 8.14 4.79 -15.80
C ARG A 313 7.84 3.33 -16.10
N TYR A 314 8.36 2.42 -15.27
CA TYR A 314 8.07 0.99 -15.42
C TYR A 314 6.58 0.68 -15.50
N GLN A 315 5.75 1.34 -14.68
CA GLN A 315 4.28 1.19 -14.73
C GLN A 315 3.68 1.65 -16.07
N ASP A 316 4.23 2.69 -16.71
CA ASP A 316 3.76 3.16 -18.02
C ASP A 316 4.16 2.17 -19.13
N VAL A 317 5.37 1.59 -19.03
CA VAL A 317 5.83 0.51 -19.92
C VAL A 317 4.93 -0.71 -19.77
N PHE A 318 4.70 -1.17 -18.53
CA PHE A 318 3.82 -2.29 -18.22
C PHE A 318 2.42 -2.11 -18.83
N GLY A 319 1.76 -0.96 -18.57
CA GLY A 319 0.41 -0.72 -19.06
C GLY A 319 0.29 -0.69 -20.57
N ASN A 320 1.27 -0.08 -21.27
CA ASN A 320 1.30 -0.05 -22.74
C ASN A 320 1.58 -1.44 -23.34
N VAL A 321 2.50 -2.20 -22.75
CA VAL A 321 2.80 -3.58 -23.19
C VAL A 321 1.59 -4.49 -22.96
N LEU A 322 0.94 -4.38 -21.79
CA LEU A 322 -0.26 -5.16 -21.50
C LEU A 322 -1.38 -4.88 -22.50
N LEU A 323 -1.63 -3.61 -22.85
CA LEU A 323 -2.60 -3.24 -23.88
C LEU A 323 -2.25 -3.85 -25.23
N ASP A 324 -0.98 -3.79 -25.65
CA ASP A 324 -0.55 -4.35 -26.93
C ASP A 324 -0.71 -5.89 -26.97
N LEU A 325 -0.39 -6.58 -25.88
CA LEU A 325 -0.61 -8.03 -25.76
C LEU A 325 -2.11 -8.38 -25.76
N ALA A 326 -2.94 -7.62 -25.04
CA ALA A 326 -4.38 -7.81 -24.98
C ALA A 326 -5.09 -7.57 -26.32
N ARG A 327 -4.59 -6.65 -27.14
CA ARG A 327 -5.07 -6.43 -28.51
C ARG A 327 -4.77 -7.63 -29.43
N LYS A 328 -3.67 -8.34 -29.19
CA LYS A 328 -3.23 -9.48 -30.00
C LYS A 328 -3.85 -10.81 -29.55
N ASP A 329 -4.09 -10.95 -28.24
CA ASP A 329 -4.65 -12.17 -27.66
C ASP A 329 -5.82 -11.83 -26.72
N LYS A 330 -7.02 -12.21 -27.09
CA LYS A 330 -8.25 -11.96 -26.32
C LYS A 330 -8.29 -12.72 -24.97
N ARG A 331 -7.41 -13.68 -24.76
CA ARG A 331 -7.29 -14.37 -23.47
C ARG A 331 -6.58 -13.52 -22.43
N VAL A 332 -5.78 -12.53 -22.85
CA VAL A 332 -5.08 -11.63 -21.93
C VAL A 332 -6.09 -10.74 -21.22
N VAL A 333 -6.05 -10.79 -19.90
CA VAL A 333 -6.89 -9.96 -19.01
C VAL A 333 -6.01 -9.32 -17.92
N GLY A 334 -6.29 -8.07 -17.59
CA GLY A 334 -5.62 -7.34 -16.51
C GLY A 334 -6.44 -7.34 -15.24
N ILE A 335 -5.84 -7.67 -14.11
CA ILE A 335 -6.47 -7.64 -12.78
C ILE A 335 -5.64 -6.77 -11.85
N THR A 336 -6.30 -5.90 -11.07
CA THR A 336 -5.63 -5.07 -10.07
C THR A 336 -6.52 -4.84 -8.84
N PRO A 337 -5.96 -4.87 -7.61
CA PRO A 337 -6.69 -4.50 -6.41
C PRO A 337 -6.60 -2.97 -6.17
N ALA A 338 -7.58 -2.20 -6.70
CA ALA A 338 -7.77 -0.76 -6.51
C ALA A 338 -6.60 0.14 -6.95
N MET A 339 -5.74 -0.32 -7.86
CA MET A 339 -4.52 0.39 -8.24
C MET A 339 -4.40 0.69 -9.74
N ALA A 340 -5.52 0.78 -10.48
CA ALA A 340 -5.53 0.92 -11.93
C ALA A 340 -4.62 2.06 -12.43
N THR A 341 -4.75 3.26 -11.87
CA THR A 341 -3.89 4.41 -12.23
C THR A 341 -2.46 4.26 -11.69
N GLY A 342 -2.30 3.65 -10.53
CA GLY A 342 -1.02 3.44 -9.87
C GLY A 342 -0.10 2.49 -10.61
N CYS A 343 -0.63 1.43 -11.22
CA CYS A 343 0.14 0.43 -11.95
C CYS A 343 0.06 0.57 -13.49
N GLY A 344 -0.60 1.64 -14.02
CA GLY A 344 -0.73 1.87 -15.45
C GLY A 344 -1.81 1.04 -16.15
N MET A 345 -2.62 0.26 -15.43
CA MET A 345 -3.72 -0.53 -16.01
C MET A 345 -4.92 0.30 -16.45
N ASN A 346 -5.02 1.58 -16.05
CA ASN A 346 -5.99 2.50 -16.62
C ASN A 346 -5.89 2.57 -18.16
N ILE A 347 -4.71 2.37 -18.74
CA ILE A 347 -4.49 2.31 -20.19
C ILE A 347 -5.30 1.16 -20.82
N LEU A 348 -5.28 -0.02 -20.19
CA LEU A 348 -6.09 -1.17 -20.63
C LEU A 348 -7.58 -0.94 -20.36
N ALA A 349 -7.91 -0.40 -19.18
CA ALA A 349 -9.29 -0.14 -18.78
C ALA A 349 -10.02 0.83 -19.75
N ASP A 350 -9.33 1.87 -20.20
CA ASP A 350 -9.88 2.88 -21.11
C ASP A 350 -10.10 2.32 -22.53
N GLU A 351 -9.19 1.46 -23.01
CA GLU A 351 -9.20 0.97 -24.39
C GLU A 351 -9.94 -0.38 -24.55
N LEU A 352 -9.79 -1.29 -23.60
CA LEU A 352 -10.36 -2.64 -23.64
C LEU A 352 -11.03 -3.01 -22.29
N PRO A 353 -12.10 -2.30 -21.89
CA PRO A 353 -12.73 -2.51 -20.57
C PRO A 353 -13.23 -3.94 -20.34
N GLY A 354 -13.54 -4.69 -21.39
CA GLY A 354 -13.94 -6.09 -21.29
C GLY A 354 -12.82 -7.08 -20.94
N GLN A 355 -11.55 -6.62 -20.96
CA GLN A 355 -10.37 -7.40 -20.58
C GLN A 355 -9.70 -6.84 -19.32
N PHE A 356 -10.41 -6.01 -18.55
CA PHE A 356 -9.89 -5.39 -17.33
C PHE A 356 -10.83 -5.63 -16.14
N PHE A 357 -10.23 -5.93 -14.99
CA PHE A 357 -10.92 -6.10 -13.72
C PHE A 357 -10.19 -5.32 -12.61
N ASP A 358 -10.85 -4.34 -12.05
CA ASP A 358 -10.51 -3.83 -10.72
C ASP A 358 -11.35 -4.60 -9.70
N VAL A 359 -10.75 -5.13 -8.66
CA VAL A 359 -11.46 -5.94 -7.65
C VAL A 359 -11.64 -5.24 -6.31
N GLY A 360 -11.21 -3.97 -6.19
CA GLY A 360 -11.17 -3.26 -4.91
C GLY A 360 -9.88 -3.56 -4.13
N ILE A 361 -9.80 -3.11 -2.88
CA ILE A 361 -8.60 -3.34 -2.04
C ILE A 361 -8.66 -4.77 -1.47
N GLU A 362 -8.46 -5.75 -2.34
CA GLU A 362 -8.73 -7.17 -2.08
C GLU A 362 -7.66 -8.04 -2.76
N GLU A 363 -6.41 -7.98 -2.27
CA GLU A 363 -5.25 -8.64 -2.89
C GLU A 363 -5.40 -10.16 -2.95
N GLU A 364 -5.92 -10.78 -1.88
CA GLU A 364 -6.17 -12.22 -1.78
C GLU A 364 -7.19 -12.66 -2.85
N HIS A 365 -8.29 -11.89 -2.96
CA HIS A 365 -9.31 -12.12 -3.98
C HIS A 365 -8.75 -11.95 -5.40
N ALA A 366 -7.90 -10.93 -5.64
CA ALA A 366 -7.28 -10.70 -6.93
C ALA A 366 -6.51 -11.92 -7.44
N VAL A 367 -5.77 -12.59 -6.56
CA VAL A 367 -4.98 -13.78 -6.91
C VAL A 367 -5.87 -14.99 -7.13
N THR A 368 -6.79 -15.30 -6.23
CA THR A 368 -7.72 -16.45 -6.42
C THR A 368 -8.63 -16.24 -7.63
N PHE A 369 -9.11 -15.03 -7.87
CA PHE A 369 -9.88 -14.68 -9.07
C PHE A 369 -9.05 -14.90 -10.35
N SER A 370 -7.77 -14.48 -10.34
CA SER A 370 -6.84 -14.74 -11.46
C SER A 370 -6.62 -16.24 -11.67
N ALA A 371 -6.50 -17.03 -10.60
CA ALA A 371 -6.43 -18.49 -10.69
C ALA A 371 -7.67 -19.08 -11.36
N GLY A 372 -8.86 -18.62 -10.96
CA GLY A 372 -10.13 -19.02 -11.59
C GLY A 372 -10.19 -18.67 -13.09
N LEU A 373 -9.73 -17.48 -13.49
CA LEU A 373 -9.65 -17.06 -14.89
C LEU A 373 -8.67 -17.95 -15.68
N ALA A 374 -7.50 -18.27 -15.11
CA ALA A 374 -6.52 -19.14 -15.72
C ALA A 374 -7.05 -20.56 -15.89
N ALA A 375 -7.73 -21.13 -14.89
CA ALA A 375 -8.40 -22.42 -14.97
C ALA A 375 -9.50 -22.42 -16.03
N GLY A 376 -10.14 -21.28 -16.30
CA GLY A 376 -11.08 -21.05 -17.38
C GLY A 376 -10.45 -20.82 -18.75
N GLY A 377 -9.11 -20.91 -18.89
CA GLY A 377 -8.37 -20.77 -20.15
C GLY A 377 -7.97 -19.34 -20.51
N MET A 378 -8.11 -18.37 -19.61
CA MET A 378 -7.62 -17.01 -19.81
C MET A 378 -6.12 -16.90 -19.46
N ARG A 379 -5.53 -15.75 -19.78
CA ARG A 379 -4.14 -15.38 -19.46
C ARG A 379 -4.13 -14.14 -18.57
N PRO A 380 -4.36 -14.29 -17.27
CA PRO A 380 -4.45 -13.18 -16.33
C PRO A 380 -3.07 -12.58 -16.04
N PHE A 381 -2.99 -11.26 -16.14
CA PHE A 381 -1.91 -10.43 -15.62
C PHE A 381 -2.41 -9.72 -14.37
N CYS A 382 -2.06 -10.24 -13.21
CA CYS A 382 -2.45 -9.70 -11.92
C CYS A 382 -1.35 -8.77 -11.40
N ASN A 383 -1.64 -7.46 -11.36
CA ASN A 383 -0.68 -6.46 -10.91
C ASN A 383 -1.00 -6.00 -9.48
N ILE A 384 -0.08 -6.27 -8.58
CA ILE A 384 -0.15 -5.93 -7.16
C ILE A 384 1.16 -5.25 -6.78
N TYR A 385 1.13 -4.24 -5.90
CA TYR A 385 2.38 -3.71 -5.35
C TYR A 385 3.11 -4.81 -4.57
N SER A 386 4.43 -4.90 -4.73
CA SER A 386 5.23 -5.96 -4.13
C SER A 386 5.01 -6.09 -2.62
N SER A 387 4.95 -4.97 -1.87
CA SER A 387 4.64 -4.99 -0.43
C SER A 387 3.22 -5.49 -0.11
N PHE A 388 2.24 -5.27 -0.99
CA PHE A 388 0.86 -5.71 -0.79
C PHE A 388 0.63 -7.15 -1.22
N SER A 389 1.47 -7.69 -2.13
CA SER A 389 1.42 -9.09 -2.54
C SER A 389 1.63 -10.07 -1.37
N GLN A 390 2.22 -9.59 -0.27
CA GLN A 390 2.41 -10.37 0.96
C GLN A 390 1.08 -10.88 1.55
N ARG A 391 -0.04 -10.19 1.32
CA ARG A 391 -1.37 -10.63 1.76
C ARG A 391 -1.87 -11.86 1.02
N ALA A 392 -1.52 -11.96 -0.25
CA ALA A 392 -1.95 -13.06 -1.12
C ALA A 392 -0.91 -14.20 -1.22
N TYR A 393 -0.02 -14.32 -0.22
CA TYR A 393 1.05 -15.32 -0.25
C TYR A 393 0.50 -16.75 -0.24
N ASP A 394 -0.53 -17.01 0.58
CA ASP A 394 -1.20 -18.30 0.63
C ASP A 394 -1.90 -18.65 -0.69
N GLU A 395 -2.62 -17.69 -1.28
CA GLU A 395 -3.36 -17.86 -2.52
C GLU A 395 -2.42 -18.11 -3.70
N ILE A 396 -1.23 -17.48 -3.70
CA ILE A 396 -0.19 -17.76 -4.71
C ILE A 396 0.31 -19.19 -4.60
N ILE A 397 0.49 -19.72 -3.37
CA ILE A 397 0.92 -21.11 -3.14
C ILE A 397 -0.22 -22.08 -3.46
N HIS A 398 -1.36 -21.91 -2.79
CA HIS A 398 -2.45 -22.89 -2.77
C HIS A 398 -3.29 -22.85 -4.04
N ASP A 399 -3.70 -21.63 -4.47
CA ASP A 399 -4.66 -21.49 -5.57
C ASP A 399 -3.97 -21.45 -6.94
N VAL A 400 -2.71 -20.96 -7.02
CA VAL A 400 -2.00 -20.83 -8.28
C VAL A 400 -0.93 -21.92 -8.45
N ALA A 401 0.10 -21.94 -7.58
CA ALA A 401 1.28 -22.77 -7.78
C ALA A 401 0.98 -24.26 -7.62
N LEU A 402 0.27 -24.66 -6.55
CA LEU A 402 -0.08 -26.07 -6.30
C LEU A 402 -0.93 -26.65 -7.43
N GLN A 403 -1.74 -25.83 -8.10
CA GLN A 403 -2.57 -26.22 -9.23
C GLN A 403 -1.88 -26.02 -10.60
N ASN A 404 -0.64 -25.53 -10.60
CA ASN A 404 0.15 -25.25 -11.80
C ASN A 404 -0.58 -24.35 -12.80
N LEU A 405 -1.27 -23.32 -12.33
CA LEU A 405 -2.04 -22.39 -13.16
C LEU A 405 -1.17 -21.27 -13.73
N PRO A 406 -1.29 -20.96 -15.04
CA PRO A 406 -0.46 -19.97 -15.71
C PRO A 406 -0.96 -18.52 -15.42
N VAL A 407 -0.76 -18.07 -14.19
CA VAL A 407 -1.03 -16.70 -13.77
C VAL A 407 0.25 -15.88 -13.84
N VAL A 408 0.20 -14.73 -14.51
CA VAL A 408 1.30 -13.76 -14.53
C VAL A 408 1.09 -12.78 -13.37
N LEU A 409 1.97 -12.84 -12.38
CA LEU A 409 1.97 -11.97 -11.22
C LEU A 409 2.97 -10.83 -11.43
N CYS A 410 2.48 -9.61 -11.59
CA CYS A 410 3.31 -8.44 -11.82
C CYS A 410 3.44 -7.64 -10.52
N PHE A 411 4.61 -7.70 -9.89
CA PHE A 411 4.88 -7.01 -8.63
C PHE A 411 5.51 -5.65 -8.91
N ASP A 412 4.67 -4.64 -8.94
CA ASP A 412 5.07 -3.24 -9.07
C ASP A 412 5.62 -2.72 -7.72
N ARG A 413 6.49 -1.72 -7.74
CA ARG A 413 7.16 -1.16 -6.55
C ARG A 413 8.01 -2.18 -5.79
N ALA A 414 8.67 -3.10 -6.50
CA ALA A 414 9.67 -3.96 -5.91
C ALA A 414 10.89 -3.14 -5.43
N GLY A 415 11.51 -3.56 -4.32
CA GLY A 415 12.62 -2.85 -3.71
C GLY A 415 12.23 -1.61 -2.91
N LEU A 416 13.11 -0.62 -2.89
CA LEU A 416 12.95 0.64 -2.16
C LEU A 416 12.01 1.58 -2.90
N VAL A 417 11.06 2.18 -2.18
CA VAL A 417 10.00 3.01 -2.80
C VAL A 417 10.04 4.49 -2.39
N GLY A 418 11.02 4.88 -1.60
CA GLY A 418 11.19 6.29 -1.24
C GLY A 418 10.37 6.71 -0.02
N GLU A 419 9.59 7.76 -0.18
CA GLU A 419 9.02 8.56 0.90
C GLU A 419 7.92 7.85 1.73
N ASP A 420 7.36 6.73 1.26
CA ASP A 420 6.40 5.91 2.01
C ASP A 420 7.09 4.99 3.03
N GLY A 421 8.38 4.76 2.87
CA GLY A 421 9.22 4.08 3.85
C GLY A 421 8.91 2.59 4.04
N ALA A 422 9.23 2.09 5.22
CA ALA A 422 9.25 0.67 5.56
C ALA A 422 7.94 -0.08 5.32
N THR A 423 6.80 0.59 5.37
CA THR A 423 5.50 -0.03 5.14
C THR A 423 5.24 -0.36 3.67
N HIS A 424 5.96 0.29 2.75
CA HIS A 424 5.71 0.17 1.30
C HIS A 424 6.89 -0.42 0.52
N HIS A 425 8.06 -0.62 1.13
CA HIS A 425 9.19 -1.27 0.46
C HIS A 425 8.84 -2.71 0.06
N GLY A 426 8.99 -3.01 -1.22
CA GLY A 426 8.79 -4.35 -1.79
C GLY A 426 10.07 -5.18 -1.72
N CYS A 427 10.64 -5.35 -0.54
CA CYS A 427 11.97 -5.94 -0.38
C CYS A 427 11.98 -7.42 -0.04
N TYR A 428 10.83 -8.03 0.28
CA TYR A 428 10.76 -9.42 0.71
C TYR A 428 10.34 -10.39 -0.40
N ASP A 429 9.91 -9.89 -1.55
CA ASP A 429 9.32 -10.66 -2.64
C ASP A 429 10.25 -11.77 -3.17
N MET A 430 11.52 -11.47 -3.47
CA MET A 430 12.47 -12.49 -3.93
C MET A 430 12.62 -13.63 -2.92
N ALA A 431 12.82 -13.30 -1.65
CA ALA A 431 12.99 -14.29 -0.59
C ALA A 431 11.73 -15.14 -0.37
N ALA A 432 10.55 -14.51 -0.39
CA ALA A 432 9.29 -15.19 -0.16
C ALA A 432 8.92 -16.13 -1.33
N TYR A 433 8.98 -15.62 -2.54
CA TYR A 433 8.40 -16.34 -3.69
C TYR A 433 9.36 -17.33 -4.36
N ARG A 434 10.69 -17.17 -4.21
CA ARG A 434 11.63 -18.15 -4.74
C ARG A 434 11.52 -19.52 -4.04
N SER A 435 10.96 -19.58 -2.86
CA SER A 435 10.75 -20.86 -2.14
C SER A 435 9.60 -21.69 -2.71
N ILE A 436 8.69 -21.09 -3.50
CA ILE A 436 7.47 -21.76 -3.97
C ILE A 436 7.80 -22.72 -5.12
N PRO A 437 7.50 -24.05 -5.01
CA PRO A 437 7.70 -25.00 -6.11
C PRO A 437 6.95 -24.57 -7.38
N GLY A 438 7.57 -24.73 -8.56
CA GLY A 438 6.97 -24.41 -9.84
C GLY A 438 6.88 -22.90 -10.18
N ALA A 439 7.12 -22.01 -9.24
CA ALA A 439 7.11 -20.57 -9.52
C ALA A 439 8.35 -20.12 -10.29
N VAL A 440 8.16 -19.27 -11.28
CA VAL A 440 9.21 -18.47 -11.92
C VAL A 440 9.26 -17.11 -11.23
N VAL A 441 10.47 -16.64 -10.85
CA VAL A 441 10.68 -15.31 -10.24
C VAL A 441 11.71 -14.56 -11.09
N SER A 442 11.31 -13.46 -11.69
CA SER A 442 12.12 -12.68 -12.62
C SER A 442 12.18 -11.19 -12.27
N ALA A 443 13.27 -10.52 -12.67
CA ALA A 443 13.49 -9.10 -12.48
C ALA A 443 14.11 -8.49 -13.74
N PRO A 444 13.39 -7.65 -14.49
CA PRO A 444 13.91 -6.98 -15.68
C PRO A 444 14.93 -5.91 -15.29
N ARG A 445 16.08 -5.84 -16.00
CA ARG A 445 17.05 -4.77 -15.78
C ARG A 445 16.64 -3.42 -16.40
N ASN A 446 15.78 -3.44 -17.43
CA ASN A 446 15.31 -2.25 -18.12
C ASN A 446 13.93 -2.48 -18.79
N GLU A 447 13.44 -1.48 -19.50
CA GLU A 447 12.12 -1.47 -20.14
C GLU A 447 11.98 -2.54 -21.24
N ILE A 448 13.04 -2.83 -22.01
CA ILE A 448 13.02 -3.87 -23.05
C ILE A 448 12.85 -5.25 -22.39
N GLU A 449 13.58 -5.50 -21.32
CA GLU A 449 13.45 -6.77 -20.59
C GLU A 449 12.08 -6.93 -19.94
N LEU A 450 11.50 -5.85 -19.36
CA LEU A 450 10.12 -5.90 -18.85
C LEU A 450 9.14 -6.32 -19.95
N LYS A 451 9.26 -5.70 -21.13
CA LYS A 451 8.45 -6.03 -22.31
C LYS A 451 8.60 -7.49 -22.71
N ASN A 452 9.84 -7.99 -22.77
CA ASN A 452 10.14 -9.35 -23.18
C ASN A 452 9.74 -10.40 -22.15
N LEU A 453 9.91 -10.10 -20.85
CA LEU A 453 9.44 -10.98 -19.77
C LEU A 453 7.90 -11.09 -19.75
N MET A 454 7.17 -10.00 -20.00
CA MET A 454 5.71 -10.05 -20.14
C MET A 454 5.29 -10.90 -21.34
N TYR A 455 6.01 -10.79 -22.45
CA TYR A 455 5.77 -11.62 -23.63
C TYR A 455 6.09 -13.10 -23.38
N THR A 456 7.20 -13.39 -22.73
CA THR A 456 7.58 -14.75 -22.32
C THR A 456 6.52 -15.36 -21.37
N ALA A 457 6.08 -14.59 -20.38
CA ALA A 457 5.07 -15.03 -19.41
C ALA A 457 3.71 -15.35 -20.07
N LEU A 458 3.33 -14.62 -21.13
CA LEU A 458 2.12 -14.90 -21.89
C LEU A 458 2.15 -16.31 -22.51
N HIS A 459 3.33 -16.80 -22.93
CA HIS A 459 3.51 -18.10 -23.57
C HIS A 459 3.92 -19.22 -22.60
N TYR A 460 4.12 -18.89 -21.31
CA TYR A 460 4.54 -19.88 -20.32
C TYR A 460 3.34 -20.59 -19.71
N ASP A 461 3.37 -21.94 -19.71
CA ASP A 461 2.29 -22.81 -19.21
C ASP A 461 2.66 -23.55 -17.90
N GLY A 462 3.85 -23.29 -17.34
CA GLY A 462 4.42 -24.09 -16.24
C GLY A 462 4.11 -23.56 -14.83
N GLY A 463 3.00 -22.87 -14.61
CA GLY A 463 2.60 -22.34 -13.28
C GLY A 463 2.76 -20.82 -13.15
N PRO A 464 2.84 -20.26 -11.93
CA PRO A 464 2.92 -18.83 -11.74
C PRO A 464 4.23 -18.24 -12.27
N PHE A 465 4.09 -17.13 -13.01
CA PHE A 465 5.22 -16.36 -13.53
C PHE A 465 5.24 -14.98 -12.87
N ILE A 466 6.22 -14.75 -11.99
CA ILE A 466 6.36 -13.51 -11.24
C ILE A 466 7.36 -12.60 -11.94
N ILE A 467 6.93 -11.37 -12.26
CA ILE A 467 7.77 -10.31 -12.80
C ILE A 467 7.78 -9.17 -11.78
N ARG A 468 8.92 -8.94 -11.12
CA ARG A 468 9.08 -7.85 -10.16
C ARG A 468 9.84 -6.68 -10.78
N TYR A 469 9.33 -5.46 -10.67
CA TYR A 469 9.97 -4.27 -11.20
C TYR A 469 9.82 -3.05 -10.26
N PRO A 470 10.77 -2.10 -10.28
CA PRO A 470 10.83 -1.04 -9.28
C PRO A 470 9.83 0.09 -9.56
N ARG A 471 9.61 0.92 -8.54
CA ARG A 471 9.00 2.24 -8.66
C ARG A 471 9.94 3.18 -9.43
N GLY A 472 9.41 4.01 -10.33
CA GLY A 472 10.14 5.09 -10.97
C GLY A 472 10.39 4.87 -12.44
N CYS A 473 11.33 5.66 -12.99
CA CYS A 473 11.70 5.58 -14.40
C CYS A 473 12.63 4.41 -14.65
N GLY A 474 12.57 3.88 -15.87
CA GLY A 474 13.54 2.93 -16.38
C GLY A 474 14.87 3.58 -16.77
N GLU A 475 15.68 2.85 -17.53
CA GLU A 475 17.01 3.25 -17.98
C GLU A 475 16.98 4.14 -19.25
N GLY A 476 15.83 4.27 -19.89
CA GLY A 476 15.63 5.11 -21.08
C GLY A 476 16.00 4.42 -22.39
N VAL A 477 15.90 3.11 -22.44
CA VAL A 477 16.14 2.34 -23.68
C VAL A 477 14.96 2.45 -24.64
N ALA A 478 15.20 2.30 -25.95
CA ALA A 478 14.20 2.44 -27.02
C ALA A 478 13.24 1.23 -27.08
N TRP A 479 12.51 0.96 -26.01
CA TRP A 479 11.67 -0.22 -25.85
C TRP A 479 10.44 -0.24 -26.77
N LYS A 480 9.94 0.92 -27.23
CA LYS A 480 8.76 1.02 -28.10
C LYS A 480 9.05 0.44 -29.48
N GLU A 481 10.26 0.69 -29.99
CA GLU A 481 10.75 0.24 -31.30
C GLU A 481 11.26 -1.20 -31.27
N ALA A 482 11.62 -1.72 -30.09
CA ALA A 482 12.11 -3.08 -29.94
C ALA A 482 11.05 -4.11 -30.31
N GLN A 483 11.43 -5.16 -30.97
CA GLN A 483 10.54 -6.30 -31.22
C GLN A 483 10.39 -7.15 -29.96
N TYR A 484 9.31 -7.91 -29.89
CA TYR A 484 9.13 -8.89 -28.82
C TYR A 484 10.11 -10.05 -29.01
N GLU A 485 10.75 -10.43 -27.93
CA GLU A 485 11.63 -11.60 -27.85
C GLU A 485 11.18 -12.50 -26.70
N GLU A 486 11.05 -13.79 -26.96
CA GLU A 486 10.80 -14.77 -25.91
C GLU A 486 12.12 -15.14 -25.24
N LEU A 487 12.22 -14.81 -23.96
CA LEU A 487 13.43 -15.05 -23.15
C LEU A 487 13.37 -16.46 -22.56
N PRO A 488 14.36 -17.35 -22.82
CA PRO A 488 14.36 -18.68 -22.24
C PRO A 488 14.31 -18.63 -20.71
N VAL A 489 13.31 -19.30 -20.10
CA VAL A 489 13.14 -19.32 -18.65
C VAL A 489 14.36 -19.94 -17.98
N GLY A 490 14.88 -19.28 -16.94
CA GLY A 490 16.07 -19.70 -16.23
C GLY A 490 17.38 -19.39 -16.96
N LYS A 491 17.37 -18.50 -17.96
CA LYS A 491 18.57 -18.03 -18.66
C LYS A 491 18.83 -16.56 -18.39
N GLY A 492 19.99 -16.29 -17.81
CA GLY A 492 20.54 -14.97 -17.64
C GLY A 492 21.37 -14.50 -18.84
N GLU A 493 22.07 -13.39 -18.65
CA GLU A 493 22.92 -12.80 -19.68
C GLU A 493 24.28 -12.35 -19.07
N LYS A 494 25.35 -12.69 -19.75
CA LYS A 494 26.65 -12.12 -19.42
C LYS A 494 26.77 -10.75 -20.08
N LEU A 495 26.91 -9.71 -19.27
CA LEU A 495 26.99 -8.32 -19.71
C LEU A 495 28.43 -7.86 -19.95
N MET A 496 29.39 -8.41 -19.18
CA MET A 496 30.81 -8.05 -19.27
C MET A 496 31.71 -9.23 -18.94
N ASP A 497 32.78 -9.40 -19.71
CA ASP A 497 33.86 -10.31 -19.33
C ASP A 497 34.79 -9.65 -18.32
N GLY A 498 35.39 -10.45 -17.42
CA GLY A 498 36.29 -9.95 -16.42
C GLY A 498 37.00 -11.06 -15.63
N GLU A 499 37.84 -10.67 -14.67
CA GLU A 499 38.67 -11.58 -13.91
C GLU A 499 38.65 -11.24 -12.41
N GLY A 500 38.92 -12.23 -11.58
CA GLY A 500 39.10 -12.07 -10.14
C GLY A 500 37.84 -11.88 -9.30
N LEU A 501 36.75 -11.45 -9.92
CA LEU A 501 35.43 -11.28 -9.29
C LEU A 501 34.33 -11.44 -10.33
N ALA A 502 33.26 -12.15 -9.98
CA ALA A 502 31.99 -12.15 -10.70
C ALA A 502 30.96 -11.33 -9.92
N ILE A 503 30.32 -10.36 -10.57
CA ILE A 503 29.14 -9.65 -10.02
C ILE A 503 27.90 -10.27 -10.66
N ILE A 504 27.01 -10.81 -9.84
CA ILE A 504 25.73 -11.40 -10.23
C ILE A 504 24.63 -10.45 -9.74
N ALA A 505 23.92 -9.83 -10.67
CA ALA A 505 22.91 -8.84 -10.33
C ALA A 505 21.52 -9.25 -10.83
N ALA A 506 20.47 -8.76 -10.16
CA ALA A 506 19.06 -8.98 -10.54
C ALA A 506 18.33 -7.65 -10.68
N GLY A 507 17.74 -7.41 -11.85
CA GLY A 507 17.01 -6.18 -12.14
C GLY A 507 17.92 -5.00 -12.49
N PRO A 508 17.50 -3.74 -12.27
CA PRO A 508 18.29 -2.54 -12.61
C PRO A 508 19.68 -2.47 -11.94
N GLU A 509 19.91 -3.28 -10.91
CA GLU A 509 21.21 -3.41 -10.25
C GLU A 509 22.28 -3.93 -11.24
N ALA A 510 21.89 -4.65 -12.28
CA ALA A 510 22.80 -5.07 -13.34
C ALA A 510 23.36 -3.86 -14.13
N CYS A 511 22.54 -2.85 -14.39
CA CYS A 511 22.99 -1.60 -15.03
C CYS A 511 23.94 -0.83 -14.11
N ARG A 512 23.62 -0.72 -12.79
CA ARG A 512 24.52 -0.07 -11.82
C ARG A 512 25.85 -0.81 -11.66
N ALA A 513 25.82 -2.13 -11.69
CA ALA A 513 27.05 -2.95 -11.68
C ALA A 513 27.92 -2.68 -12.89
N MET A 514 27.33 -2.48 -14.08
CA MET A 514 28.06 -2.09 -15.28
C MET A 514 28.72 -0.70 -15.15
N GLU A 515 28.01 0.26 -14.53
CA GLU A 515 28.58 1.59 -14.24
C GLU A 515 29.71 1.50 -13.21
N ALA A 516 29.57 0.64 -12.19
CA ALA A 516 30.59 0.42 -11.17
C ALA A 516 31.87 -0.25 -11.70
N ALA A 517 31.79 -0.98 -12.81
CA ALA A 517 32.90 -1.73 -13.36
C ALA A 517 34.11 -0.86 -13.72
N GLU A 518 33.89 0.36 -14.21
CA GLU A 518 34.99 1.29 -14.53
C GLU A 518 35.73 1.74 -13.26
N ILE A 519 34.98 2.08 -12.21
CA ILE A 519 35.56 2.47 -10.90
C ILE A 519 36.35 1.30 -10.31
N ILE A 520 35.81 0.08 -10.42
CA ILE A 520 36.51 -1.12 -9.93
C ILE A 520 37.82 -1.32 -10.72
N ARG A 521 37.78 -1.20 -12.04
CA ARG A 521 38.96 -1.33 -12.92
C ARG A 521 40.03 -0.29 -12.59
N GLU A 522 39.64 0.96 -12.39
CA GLU A 522 40.57 2.03 -12.02
C GLU A 522 41.26 1.77 -10.66
N ARG A 523 40.53 1.22 -9.68
CA ARG A 523 41.06 0.99 -8.34
C ARG A 523 41.87 -0.30 -8.20
N THR A 524 41.53 -1.36 -8.97
CA THR A 524 42.14 -2.69 -8.82
C THR A 524 43.06 -3.08 -9.98
N GLY A 525 42.97 -2.39 -11.11
CA GLY A 525 43.61 -2.77 -12.36
C GLY A 525 42.87 -3.85 -13.16
N HIS A 526 41.81 -4.43 -12.64
CA HIS A 526 41.03 -5.52 -13.27
C HIS A 526 39.56 -5.19 -13.31
N ALA A 527 38.87 -5.51 -14.42
CA ALA A 527 37.44 -5.42 -14.55
C ALA A 527 36.77 -6.70 -13.99
N PRO A 528 35.67 -6.61 -13.24
CA PRO A 528 34.91 -7.79 -12.84
C PRO A 528 34.12 -8.37 -14.02
N ALA A 529 33.81 -9.67 -13.99
CA ALA A 529 32.80 -10.24 -14.87
C ALA A 529 31.41 -9.86 -14.32
N ILE A 530 30.48 -9.47 -15.19
CA ILE A 530 29.13 -9.02 -14.78
C ILE A 530 28.06 -9.84 -15.47
N TYR A 531 27.12 -10.33 -14.68
CA TYR A 531 26.01 -11.17 -15.12
C TYR A 531 24.69 -10.59 -14.62
N ASP A 532 23.72 -10.48 -15.53
CA ASP A 532 22.31 -10.29 -15.19
C ASP A 532 21.65 -11.67 -15.10
N VAL A 533 21.26 -12.09 -13.90
CA VAL A 533 20.59 -13.39 -13.75
C VAL A 533 19.21 -13.40 -14.37
N ARG A 534 18.56 -12.25 -14.52
CA ARG A 534 17.19 -12.09 -15.04
C ARG A 534 16.16 -12.90 -14.24
N TYR A 535 16.47 -14.15 -13.88
CA TYR A 535 15.63 -15.06 -13.10
C TYR A 535 16.30 -15.40 -11.77
N ILE A 536 15.64 -15.05 -10.67
CA ILE A 536 16.02 -15.49 -9.33
C ILE A 536 15.63 -16.96 -9.14
N LYS A 537 14.60 -17.40 -9.87
CA LYS A 537 14.16 -18.80 -9.94
C LYS A 537 13.50 -19.08 -11.29
N PRO A 538 13.93 -20.14 -12.01
CA PRO A 538 15.14 -20.90 -11.75
C PRO A 538 16.41 -20.11 -12.07
N LEU A 539 17.50 -20.35 -11.36
CA LEU A 539 18.80 -19.73 -11.65
C LEU A 539 19.46 -20.35 -12.87
N ASP A 540 20.22 -19.56 -13.64
CA ASP A 540 21.07 -20.06 -14.71
C ASP A 540 22.33 -20.72 -14.16
N THR A 541 22.35 -22.04 -14.12
CA THR A 541 23.47 -22.82 -13.62
C THR A 541 24.76 -22.63 -14.44
N GLN A 542 24.67 -22.30 -15.72
CA GLN A 542 25.84 -22.02 -16.56
C GLN A 542 26.53 -20.72 -16.14
N ILE A 543 25.74 -19.68 -15.87
CA ILE A 543 26.26 -18.42 -15.30
C ILE A 543 26.90 -18.68 -13.92
N LEU A 544 26.26 -19.48 -13.07
CA LEU A 544 26.79 -19.75 -11.73
C LEU A 544 28.13 -20.50 -11.78
N GLU A 545 28.27 -21.49 -12.66
CA GLU A 545 29.52 -22.20 -12.86
C GLU A 545 30.63 -21.29 -13.44
N GLU A 546 30.29 -20.46 -14.43
CA GLU A 546 31.22 -19.49 -14.96
C GLU A 546 31.65 -18.46 -13.90
N ALA A 547 30.69 -17.94 -13.13
CA ALA A 547 30.96 -17.03 -12.03
C ALA A 547 31.86 -17.66 -10.95
N ALA A 548 31.63 -18.92 -10.60
CA ALA A 548 32.46 -19.66 -9.66
C ALA A 548 33.92 -19.74 -10.14
N SER A 549 34.14 -19.91 -11.44
CA SER A 549 35.49 -19.96 -12.04
C SER A 549 36.30 -18.65 -11.87
N LYS A 550 35.64 -17.52 -11.56
CA LYS A 550 36.31 -16.22 -11.29
C LYS A 550 36.89 -16.16 -9.88
N GLY A 551 36.61 -17.13 -9.02
CA GLY A 551 37.20 -17.29 -7.68
C GLY A 551 36.49 -16.50 -6.58
N ARG A 552 35.65 -15.50 -6.90
CA ARG A 552 34.85 -14.73 -5.94
C ARG A 552 33.54 -14.31 -6.61
N ILE A 553 32.47 -14.25 -5.81
CA ILE A 553 31.16 -13.79 -6.29
C ILE A 553 30.63 -12.67 -5.39
N LEU A 554 30.13 -11.59 -6.01
CA LEU A 554 29.35 -10.55 -5.37
C LEU A 554 27.93 -10.55 -5.94
N THR A 555 26.91 -10.79 -5.12
CA THR A 555 25.51 -10.63 -5.57
C THR A 555 25.02 -9.21 -5.27
N VAL A 556 24.19 -8.67 -6.17
CA VAL A 556 23.59 -7.33 -6.04
C VAL A 556 22.09 -7.41 -6.33
N GLU A 557 21.27 -7.03 -5.34
CA GLU A 557 19.82 -7.14 -5.40
C GLU A 557 19.10 -6.02 -4.65
N GLU A 558 18.12 -5.35 -5.23
CA GLU A 558 17.24 -4.43 -4.49
C GLU A 558 16.09 -5.22 -3.82
N GLY A 559 16.49 -6.11 -2.91
CA GLY A 559 15.68 -7.00 -2.09
C GLY A 559 16.42 -7.29 -0.78
N CYS A 560 15.78 -7.96 0.17
CA CYS A 560 16.48 -8.36 1.40
C CYS A 560 17.59 -9.36 1.07
N VAL A 561 18.81 -9.09 1.55
CA VAL A 561 19.97 -9.98 1.36
C VAL A 561 19.69 -11.38 1.89
N LYS A 562 18.99 -11.47 3.04
CA LYS A 562 18.65 -12.76 3.64
C LYS A 562 17.54 -13.44 2.86
N GLY A 563 17.86 -14.57 2.24
CA GLY A 563 16.92 -15.40 1.51
C GLY A 563 16.62 -14.97 0.06
N GLY A 564 17.12 -13.81 -0.39
CA GLY A 564 17.00 -13.35 -1.77
C GLY A 564 18.02 -14.00 -2.73
N LEU A 565 18.55 -13.22 -3.67
CA LEU A 565 19.53 -13.70 -4.65
C LEU A 565 20.83 -14.18 -3.98
N PHE A 566 21.32 -13.44 -2.98
CA PHE A 566 22.49 -13.87 -2.19
C PHE A 566 22.30 -15.26 -1.59
N GLY A 567 21.11 -15.51 -0.99
CA GLY A 567 20.76 -16.83 -0.46
C GLY A 567 20.76 -17.90 -1.54
N ALA A 568 20.12 -17.63 -2.68
CA ALA A 568 20.01 -18.58 -3.79
C ALA A 568 21.38 -18.95 -4.37
N VAL A 569 22.26 -17.98 -4.59
CA VAL A 569 23.63 -18.21 -5.08
C VAL A 569 24.47 -18.98 -4.05
N THR A 570 24.37 -18.61 -2.77
CA THR A 570 25.11 -19.28 -1.70
C THR A 570 24.68 -20.74 -1.52
N GLU A 571 23.37 -21.03 -1.58
CA GLU A 571 22.82 -22.39 -1.57
C GLU A 571 23.38 -23.21 -2.73
N TYR A 572 23.34 -22.67 -3.96
CA TYR A 572 23.89 -23.34 -5.13
C TYR A 572 25.38 -23.66 -4.97
N MET A 573 26.20 -22.69 -4.53
CA MET A 573 27.64 -22.91 -4.32
C MET A 573 27.91 -24.01 -3.29
N ALA A 574 27.13 -24.05 -2.20
CA ALA A 574 27.24 -25.08 -1.18
C ALA A 574 26.84 -26.48 -1.71
N GLU A 575 25.72 -26.59 -2.41
CA GLU A 575 25.23 -27.83 -2.99
C GLU A 575 26.19 -28.43 -4.03
N HIS A 576 26.91 -27.57 -4.79
CA HIS A 576 27.87 -28.00 -5.82
C HIS A 576 29.33 -28.01 -5.33
N SER A 577 29.54 -27.87 -4.00
CA SER A 577 30.86 -27.94 -3.36
C SER A 577 31.87 -26.89 -3.86
N HIS A 578 31.39 -25.73 -4.31
CA HIS A 578 32.25 -24.59 -4.61
C HIS A 578 32.68 -23.88 -3.32
N VAL A 579 33.96 -23.92 -3.00
CA VAL A 579 34.55 -23.25 -1.80
C VAL A 579 35.18 -21.95 -2.22
N ILE A 580 34.38 -20.92 -2.43
CA ILE A 580 34.82 -19.58 -2.83
C ILE A 580 34.11 -18.51 -1.98
N PRO A 581 34.75 -17.33 -1.78
CA PRO A 581 34.07 -16.21 -1.13
C PRO A 581 32.85 -15.74 -1.91
N VAL A 582 31.68 -15.68 -1.24
CA VAL A 582 30.44 -15.07 -1.77
C VAL A 582 30.05 -13.91 -0.86
N GLY A 583 29.95 -12.72 -1.42
CA GLY A 583 29.46 -11.51 -0.76
C GLY A 583 28.10 -11.10 -1.33
N GLY A 584 27.32 -10.34 -0.55
CA GLY A 584 26.05 -9.81 -1.02
C GLY A 584 25.90 -8.32 -0.73
N ILE A 585 25.25 -7.60 -1.63
CA ILE A 585 24.70 -6.25 -1.44
C ILE A 585 23.21 -6.34 -1.67
N GLY A 586 22.44 -5.80 -0.76
CA GLY A 586 20.99 -5.68 -0.83
C GLY A 586 20.47 -4.98 0.42
N ILE A 587 19.17 -5.00 0.62
CA ILE A 587 18.57 -4.37 1.80
C ILE A 587 18.98 -5.17 3.04
N PRO A 588 19.67 -4.52 4.01
CA PRO A 588 20.15 -5.20 5.21
C PRO A 588 18.98 -5.65 6.11
N ASP A 589 19.29 -6.44 7.16
CA ASP A 589 18.31 -6.93 8.14
C ASP A 589 17.82 -5.81 9.06
N MET A 590 17.17 -4.81 8.47
CA MET A 590 16.57 -3.65 9.14
C MET A 590 15.42 -3.06 8.31
N TYR A 591 14.52 -2.34 8.98
CA TYR A 591 13.52 -1.55 8.29
C TYR A 591 14.11 -0.21 7.83
N VAL A 592 14.20 -0.02 6.51
CA VAL A 592 14.69 1.23 5.92
C VAL A 592 13.65 2.34 6.10
N ALA A 593 14.06 3.47 6.67
CA ALA A 593 13.16 4.60 6.92
C ALA A 593 12.76 5.31 5.61
N GLN A 594 11.75 6.17 5.71
CA GLN A 594 11.31 7.04 4.62
C GLN A 594 12.41 8.03 4.23
N ASP A 595 12.68 8.16 2.94
CA ASP A 595 13.56 9.15 2.36
C ASP A 595 13.37 9.19 0.84
N ARG A 596 14.19 9.91 0.12
CA ARG A 596 14.33 9.80 -1.33
C ARG A 596 14.90 8.42 -1.69
N GLN A 597 14.41 7.83 -2.75
CA GLN A 597 14.83 6.48 -3.18
C GLN A 597 16.34 6.37 -3.41
N ASP A 598 16.97 7.40 -3.98
CA ASP A 598 18.42 7.40 -4.21
C ASP A 598 19.22 7.44 -2.89
N SER A 599 18.76 8.20 -1.89
CA SER A 599 19.36 8.19 -0.55
C SER A 599 19.26 6.83 0.11
N GLN A 600 18.12 6.17 -0.01
CA GLN A 600 17.91 4.83 0.55
C GLN A 600 18.83 3.79 -0.11
N ARG A 601 19.04 3.88 -1.43
CA ARG A 601 19.98 3.03 -2.14
C ARG A 601 21.41 3.27 -1.66
N HIS A 602 21.80 4.53 -1.51
CA HIS A 602 23.12 4.89 -0.96
C HIS A 602 23.32 4.31 0.44
N ASP A 603 22.34 4.51 1.35
CA ASP A 603 22.41 4.00 2.72
C ASP A 603 22.51 2.45 2.79
N CYS A 604 21.98 1.75 1.77
CA CYS A 604 22.07 0.30 1.62
C CYS A 604 23.29 -0.17 0.81
N GLY A 605 24.12 0.74 0.28
CA GLY A 605 25.26 0.41 -0.59
C GLY A 605 24.88 -0.11 -1.97
N LEU A 606 23.64 0.18 -2.42
CA LEU A 606 23.07 -0.23 -3.71
C LEU A 606 23.31 0.79 -4.83
N ASP A 607 23.98 1.90 -4.54
CA ASP A 607 24.43 2.83 -5.55
C ASP A 607 25.76 2.37 -6.21
N VAL A 608 26.14 3.04 -7.27
CA VAL A 608 27.32 2.69 -8.07
C VAL A 608 28.59 2.66 -7.21
N GLU A 609 28.78 3.65 -6.33
CA GLU A 609 29.94 3.74 -5.44
C GLU A 609 29.96 2.61 -4.40
N GLY A 610 28.83 2.32 -3.75
CA GLY A 610 28.71 1.24 -2.77
C GLY A 610 29.00 -0.14 -3.38
N ILE A 611 28.52 -0.38 -4.61
CA ILE A 611 28.84 -1.61 -5.36
C ILE A 611 30.34 -1.68 -5.64
N ALA A 612 30.95 -0.58 -6.12
CA ALA A 612 32.38 -0.53 -6.41
C ALA A 612 33.23 -0.75 -5.16
N GLU A 613 32.92 -0.09 -4.04
CA GLU A 613 33.65 -0.26 -2.78
C GLU A 613 33.63 -1.71 -2.27
N LYS A 614 32.44 -2.35 -2.31
CA LYS A 614 32.32 -3.74 -1.85
C LYS A 614 33.10 -4.68 -2.77
N ALA A 615 33.02 -4.47 -4.09
CA ALA A 615 33.74 -5.26 -5.07
C ALA A 615 35.26 -5.15 -4.89
N VAL A 616 35.78 -3.94 -4.75
CA VAL A 616 37.21 -3.70 -4.49
C VAL A 616 37.68 -4.43 -3.23
N ARG A 617 36.97 -4.28 -2.11
CA ARG A 617 37.28 -5.00 -0.86
C ARG A 617 37.32 -6.53 -1.06
N MET A 618 36.43 -7.07 -1.87
CA MET A 618 36.41 -8.51 -2.14
C MET A 618 37.58 -8.94 -3.03
N MET A 619 38.02 -8.10 -3.96
CA MET A 619 39.18 -8.41 -4.83
C MET A 619 40.52 -8.32 -4.07
N GLU A 620 40.61 -7.54 -2.99
CA GLU A 620 41.80 -7.41 -2.13
C GLU A 620 41.91 -8.56 -1.12
N MET A 621 40.84 -9.33 -0.86
CA MET A 621 40.87 -10.51 0.02
C MET A 621 41.57 -11.70 -0.63
#